data_e90f2615e33d9fd9419fe8441a0b4d1a
#
_entry.id   e90f2615e33d9fd9419fe8441a0b4d1a
#
_cell.length_a   1.000
_cell.length_b   1.000
_cell.length_c   1.000
_cell.angle_alpha   90.00
_cell.angle_beta   90.00
_cell.angle_gamma   90.00
#
_symmetry.space_group_name_H-M   'P 1'
#
loop_
_entity.id
_entity.type
_entity.pdbx_description
1 polymer ?
#
loop_
_entity_poly.entity_id
_entity_poly.type
_entity_poly.pdbx_seq_one_letter_code
_entity_poly.pdbx_strand_id
1 'polypeptide(L)'
;MNRETSRELYDRSLDVLVGGVNSTVRAAPQPYPTFVQSGDGGHVVDADGNRYVDWVMGLGPLLLGHDLPQSVESAVQRRASEGPMYGAPTELELKHAE
;
A
#
# COMPACT_ATOMS: atom_id res chain seq x y z
N MET A 1 2.62 -23.45 -0.78
CA MET A 1 2.38 -22.07 -1.28
C MET A 1 3.68 -21.63 -1.94
N ASN A 2 3.63 -21.30 -3.24
CA ASN A 2 4.81 -20.79 -3.94
C ASN A 2 5.11 -19.37 -3.49
N ARG A 3 6.38 -19.00 -3.26
CA ARG A 3 6.85 -17.68 -2.88
C ARG A 3 8.20 -17.33 -3.55
N GLU A 4 8.44 -17.88 -4.72
CA GLU A 4 9.72 -17.76 -5.42
C GLU A 4 9.94 -16.32 -5.92
N THR A 5 8.91 -15.70 -6.50
CA THR A 5 8.97 -14.30 -6.97
C THR A 5 9.21 -13.34 -5.80
N SER A 6 8.54 -13.56 -4.65
CA SER A 6 8.76 -12.76 -3.44
C SER A 6 10.20 -12.88 -2.93
N ARG A 7 10.80 -14.07 -3.02
CA ARG A 7 12.19 -14.29 -2.66
C ARG A 7 13.15 -13.53 -3.60
N GLU A 8 12.95 -13.65 -4.91
CA GLU A 8 13.76 -12.92 -5.90
C GLU A 8 13.68 -11.41 -5.74
N LEU A 9 12.49 -10.89 -5.46
CA LEU A 9 12.28 -9.47 -5.18
C LEU A 9 13.03 -9.04 -3.91
N TYR A 10 13.00 -9.86 -2.86
CA TYR A 10 13.73 -9.59 -1.64
C TYR A 10 15.24 -9.60 -1.85
N ASP A 11 15.77 -10.60 -2.54
CA ASP A 11 17.22 -10.69 -2.87
C ASP A 11 17.67 -9.41 -3.60
N ARG A 12 16.93 -8.96 -4.60
CA ARG A 12 17.19 -7.69 -5.31
C ARG A 12 17.04 -6.47 -4.41
N SER A 13 16.11 -6.50 -3.47
CA SER A 13 15.91 -5.39 -2.53
C SER A 13 17.08 -5.20 -1.57
N LEU A 14 17.77 -6.28 -1.20
CA LEU A 14 18.97 -6.23 -0.37
C LEU A 14 20.12 -5.43 -1.01
N ASP A 15 20.17 -5.36 -2.34
CA ASP A 15 21.21 -4.61 -3.07
C ASP A 15 20.97 -3.09 -3.03
N VAL A 16 19.72 -2.64 -2.82
CA VAL A 16 19.32 -1.23 -3.00
C VAL A 16 18.63 -0.61 -1.78
N LEU A 17 18.18 -1.43 -0.83
CA LEU A 17 17.49 -0.99 0.38
C LEU A 17 18.20 -1.53 1.62
N VAL A 18 18.33 -0.71 2.64
CA VAL A 18 18.90 -1.13 3.93
C VAL A 18 18.04 -2.22 4.56
N GLY A 19 18.58 -3.44 4.67
CA GLY A 19 17.84 -4.61 5.15
C GLY A 19 16.75 -5.10 4.20
N GLY A 20 16.79 -4.71 2.91
CA GLY A 20 15.86 -5.14 1.87
C GLY A 20 14.44 -4.56 1.99
N VAL A 21 14.23 -3.56 2.87
CA VAL A 21 12.91 -2.96 3.13
C VAL A 21 13.05 -1.47 3.39
N ASN A 22 11.99 -0.69 3.11
CA ASN A 22 11.93 0.73 3.42
C ASN A 22 11.24 1.04 4.77
N SER A 23 10.92 0.02 5.56
CA SER A 23 10.37 0.13 6.91
C SER A 23 10.69 -1.12 7.70
N THR A 24 11.17 -0.95 8.94
CA THR A 24 11.53 -2.05 9.85
C THR A 24 10.37 -2.99 10.17
N VAL A 25 9.13 -2.47 10.20
CA VAL A 25 7.92 -3.29 10.40
C VAL A 25 7.75 -4.32 9.27
N ARG A 26 8.20 -4.00 8.05
CA ARG A 26 8.10 -4.90 6.89
C ARG A 26 9.17 -5.98 6.86
N ALA A 27 10.20 -5.85 7.69
CA ALA A 27 11.26 -6.86 7.81
C ALA A 27 10.88 -8.05 8.71
N ALA A 28 9.79 -7.92 9.50
CA ALA A 28 9.40 -8.93 10.49
C ALA A 28 8.96 -10.29 9.91
N PRO A 29 8.28 -10.40 8.77
CA PRO A 29 7.86 -11.69 8.22
C PRO A 29 9.05 -12.58 7.81
N GLN A 30 9.02 -13.85 8.22
CA GLN A 30 10.07 -14.83 7.94
C GLN A 30 9.61 -15.85 6.89
N PRO A 31 10.52 -16.35 6.04
CA PRO A 31 11.97 -16.04 5.96
C PRO A 31 12.30 -14.74 5.22
N TYR A 32 11.33 -14.12 4.57
CA TYR A 32 11.42 -12.83 3.86
C TYR A 32 10.04 -12.17 3.78
N PRO A 33 9.97 -10.84 3.53
CA PRO A 33 8.71 -10.11 3.40
C PRO A 33 7.82 -10.67 2.28
N THR A 34 6.51 -10.51 2.44
CA THR A 34 5.56 -10.72 1.35
C THR A 34 5.51 -9.46 0.50
N PHE A 35 5.72 -9.60 -0.80
CA PHE A 35 5.60 -8.51 -1.77
C PHE A 35 4.18 -8.49 -2.31
N VAL A 36 3.37 -7.56 -1.84
CA VAL A 36 1.98 -7.40 -2.28
C VAL A 36 1.96 -6.72 -3.65
N GLN A 37 1.17 -7.26 -4.57
CA GLN A 37 0.97 -6.74 -5.92
C GLN A 37 -0.35 -6.00 -6.07
N SER A 38 -1.42 -6.48 -5.44
CA SER A 38 -2.75 -5.87 -5.51
C SER A 38 -3.56 -6.14 -4.26
N GLY A 39 -4.64 -5.38 -4.09
CA GLY A 39 -5.64 -5.59 -3.05
C GLY A 39 -7.05 -5.48 -3.62
N ASP A 40 -7.97 -6.22 -3.05
CA ASP A 40 -9.39 -6.18 -3.39
C ASP A 40 -10.23 -6.44 -2.13
N GLY A 41 -11.15 -5.56 -1.79
CA GLY A 41 -11.97 -5.66 -0.57
C GLY A 41 -11.11 -5.84 0.68
N GLY A 42 -11.28 -6.95 1.37
CA GLY A 42 -10.51 -7.33 2.56
C GLY A 42 -9.34 -8.30 2.27
N HIS A 43 -8.84 -8.36 1.04
CA HIS A 43 -7.79 -9.28 0.64
C HIS A 43 -6.63 -8.58 -0.06
N VAL A 44 -5.46 -9.21 -0.01
CA VAL A 44 -4.29 -8.85 -0.80
C VAL A 44 -3.80 -10.05 -1.59
N VAL A 45 -3.19 -9.79 -2.75
CA VAL A 45 -2.53 -10.79 -3.59
C VAL A 45 -1.06 -10.46 -3.65
N ASP A 46 -0.20 -11.46 -3.39
CA ASP A 46 1.25 -11.28 -3.47
C ASP A 46 1.78 -11.42 -4.92
N ALA A 47 3.06 -11.15 -5.10
CA ALA A 47 3.75 -11.24 -6.37
C ALA A 47 3.81 -12.66 -6.96
N ASP A 48 3.52 -13.67 -6.16
CA ASP A 48 3.43 -15.08 -6.56
C ASP A 48 2.00 -15.53 -6.86
N GLY A 49 1.00 -14.62 -6.74
CA GLY A 49 -0.41 -14.88 -6.99
C GLY A 49 -1.16 -15.51 -5.80
N ASN A 50 -0.55 -15.63 -4.64
CA ASN A 50 -1.24 -16.12 -3.45
C ASN A 50 -2.14 -15.05 -2.87
N ARG A 51 -3.37 -15.43 -2.51
CA ARG A 51 -4.37 -14.54 -1.91
C ARG A 51 -4.44 -14.72 -0.39
N TYR A 52 -4.47 -13.61 0.33
CA TYR A 52 -4.52 -13.56 1.79
C TYR A 52 -5.66 -12.66 2.26
N VAL A 53 -6.27 -12.98 3.40
CA VAL A 53 -7.12 -12.03 4.12
C VAL A 53 -6.22 -10.97 4.74
N ASP A 54 -6.48 -9.70 4.47
CA ASP A 54 -5.71 -8.59 5.00
C ASP A 54 -6.25 -8.14 6.36
N TRP A 55 -5.60 -8.58 7.43
CA TRP A 55 -5.86 -8.12 8.79
C TRP A 55 -5.07 -6.86 9.17
N VAL A 56 -4.16 -6.41 8.31
CA VAL A 56 -3.32 -5.24 8.57
C VAL A 56 -4.00 -3.95 8.14
N MET A 57 -4.71 -3.99 7.00
CA MET A 57 -5.51 -2.88 6.48
C MET A 57 -4.75 -1.55 6.47
N GLY A 58 -3.48 -1.58 6.00
CA GLY A 58 -2.60 -0.41 5.97
C GLY A 58 -2.24 0.13 7.35
N LEU A 59 -2.25 -0.69 8.40
CA LEU A 59 -2.13 -0.35 9.82
C LEU A 59 -3.36 0.41 10.36
N GLY A 60 -4.55 0.11 9.83
CA GLY A 60 -5.84 0.57 10.31
C GLY A 60 -6.59 1.62 9.48
N PRO A 61 -5.95 2.46 8.64
CA PRO A 61 -6.69 3.50 7.92
C PRO A 61 -7.59 2.99 6.79
N LEU A 62 -7.40 1.76 6.28
CA LEU A 62 -8.21 1.21 5.19
C LEU A 62 -9.57 0.68 5.66
N LEU A 63 -10.39 1.53 6.28
CA LEU A 63 -11.72 1.16 6.82
C LEU A 63 -12.69 0.64 5.74
N LEU A 64 -12.52 1.08 4.49
CA LEU A 64 -13.34 0.68 3.36
C LEU A 64 -12.77 -0.51 2.58
N GLY A 65 -11.64 -1.05 3.02
CA GLY A 65 -10.91 -2.06 2.26
C GLY A 65 -10.06 -1.46 1.15
N HIS A 66 -9.58 -2.35 0.27
CA HIS A 66 -8.75 -1.96 -0.87
C HIS A 66 -9.56 -1.40 -2.05
N ASP A 67 -10.88 -1.66 -2.08
CA ASP A 67 -11.78 -1.13 -3.10
C ASP A 67 -12.41 0.17 -2.60
N LEU A 68 -11.94 1.29 -3.12
CA LEU A 68 -12.53 2.57 -2.80
C LEU A 68 -13.86 2.76 -3.55
N PRO A 69 -14.89 3.35 -2.90
CA PRO A 69 -16.07 3.80 -3.63
C PRO A 69 -15.67 4.72 -4.80
N GLN A 70 -16.34 4.57 -5.94
CA GLN A 70 -16.02 5.33 -7.17
C GLN A 70 -15.95 6.84 -6.95
N SER A 71 -16.81 7.38 -6.08
CA SER A 71 -16.81 8.80 -5.73
C SER A 71 -15.53 9.24 -5.04
N VAL A 72 -14.98 8.39 -4.16
CA VAL A 72 -13.72 8.65 -3.44
C VAL A 72 -12.55 8.55 -4.41
N GLU A 73 -12.49 7.48 -5.19
CA GLU A 73 -11.44 7.27 -6.20
C GLU A 73 -11.39 8.45 -7.19
N SER A 74 -12.53 8.84 -7.74
CA SER A 74 -12.61 9.99 -8.67
C SER A 74 -12.17 11.30 -8.04
N ALA A 75 -12.49 11.52 -6.76
CA ALA A 75 -12.05 12.71 -6.04
C ALA A 75 -10.53 12.74 -5.84
N VAL A 76 -9.94 11.60 -5.49
CA VAL A 76 -8.48 11.45 -5.34
C VAL A 76 -7.77 11.67 -6.67
N GLN A 77 -8.24 11.05 -7.75
CA GLN A 77 -7.67 11.20 -9.10
C GLN A 77 -7.72 12.65 -9.56
N ARG A 78 -8.85 13.35 -9.38
CA ARG A 78 -8.98 14.77 -9.71
C ARG A 78 -7.97 15.62 -8.94
N ARG A 79 -7.86 15.44 -7.62
CA ARG A 79 -6.90 16.21 -6.82
C ARG A 79 -5.45 15.91 -7.18
N ALA A 80 -5.13 14.67 -7.47
CA ALA A 80 -3.79 14.30 -7.93
C ALA A 80 -3.42 15.00 -9.26
N SER A 81 -4.39 15.18 -10.16
CA SER A 81 -4.15 15.89 -11.45
C SER A 81 -4.01 17.41 -11.29
N GLU A 82 -4.58 18.01 -10.23
CA GLU A 82 -4.46 19.43 -9.91
C GLU A 82 -3.18 19.77 -9.14
N GLY A 83 -2.48 18.76 -8.63
CA GLY A 83 -1.29 18.86 -7.79
C GLY A 83 -1.52 18.24 -6.41
N PRO A 84 -0.73 17.23 -6.02
CA PRO A 84 -0.97 16.46 -4.80
C PRO A 84 -0.50 17.16 -3.53
N MET A 85 0.39 18.15 -3.63
CA MET A 85 0.98 18.81 -2.46
C MET A 85 1.35 20.27 -2.77
N TYR A 86 1.04 21.16 -1.84
CA TYR A 86 1.37 22.57 -1.92
C TYR A 86 2.10 23.02 -0.64
N GLY A 87 2.98 24.00 -0.77
CA GLY A 87 3.60 24.69 0.37
C GLY A 87 2.69 25.80 0.96
N ALA A 88 1.38 25.73 0.74
CA ALA A 88 0.38 26.72 1.17
C ALA A 88 -0.94 26.03 1.54
N PRO A 89 -1.77 26.66 2.37
CA PRO A 89 -3.11 26.15 2.71
C PRO A 89 -4.01 25.98 1.48
N THR A 90 -4.95 25.04 1.56
CA THR A 90 -5.96 24.81 0.54
C THR A 90 -7.37 24.93 1.12
N GLU A 91 -8.36 25.20 0.29
CA GLU A 91 -9.77 25.21 0.70
C GLU A 91 -10.23 23.84 1.23
N LEU A 92 -9.59 22.74 0.80
CA LEU A 92 -9.90 21.40 1.28
C LEU A 92 -9.65 21.21 2.78
N GLU A 93 -8.61 21.85 3.30
CA GLU A 93 -8.30 21.79 4.75
C GLU A 93 -9.41 22.43 5.57
N LEU A 94 -9.92 23.57 5.11
CA LEU A 94 -11.05 24.24 5.73
C LEU A 94 -12.32 23.38 5.67
N LYS A 95 -12.67 22.88 4.50
CA LYS A 95 -13.84 22.01 4.31
C LYS A 95 -13.77 20.71 5.12
N HIS A 96 -12.57 20.21 5.37
CA HIS A 96 -12.40 19.01 6.19
C HIS A 96 -12.59 19.32 7.69
N ALA A 97 -12.29 20.54 8.11
CA ALA A 97 -12.41 20.95 9.52
C ALA A 97 -13.84 21.40 9.92
N GLU A 98 -14.68 21.80 8.97
CA GLU A 98 -16.10 22.15 9.14
C GLU A 98 -16.99 20.92 9.40
#